data_156b81669cd840cd630b67f5b5df2497
#
_entry.id   156b81669cd840cd630b67f5b5df2497
#
_cell.length_a   1.000
_cell.length_b   1.000
_cell.length_c   1.000
_cell.angle_alpha   90.00
_cell.angle_beta   90.00
_cell.angle_gamma   90.00
#
_symmetry.space_group_name_H-M   'P 1'
#
loop_
_entity.id
_entity.type
_entity.pdbx_description
1 polymer ?
#
loop_
_entity_poly.entity_id
_entity_poly.type
_entity_poly.pdbx_seq_one_letter_code
_entity_poly.pdbx_strand_id
1 'polypeptide(L)'
;MEKKLKQFTFYELFWKLIKNASDKQAGRFALSASRFMFDDVEFDEPQDDMEAFIIDNAEDVLRKTKEKEIAGKTPKAYNKEMQHFAFYDSYYRAMKMMKEEDCGAYVKALCGYMFDGAEPKRLKPPVSEYFEFAKLKLKLSRLRISIGRKGGKTERIKVSDEEIQKSSEKNDYCVTFEEFMKLHPNVKNDLYSSRKHLLDNVDWGYLDVSMEKNDKYKNCESLYQLLTHYKEIIKSF
;
A
#
# COMPACT_ATOMS: atom_id res chain seq x y z
N MET A 1 1.04 -9.70 23.79
CA MET A 1 1.44 -8.82 22.65
C MET A 1 0.22 -8.63 21.78
N GLU A 2 -0.32 -7.44 21.72
CA GLU A 2 -1.42 -7.11 20.80
C GLU A 2 -0.95 -7.26 19.36
N LYS A 3 -1.79 -7.91 18.55
CA LYS A 3 -1.48 -8.21 17.15
C LYS A 3 -1.64 -6.92 16.33
N LYS A 4 -0.54 -6.26 16.02
CA LYS A 4 -0.56 -5.05 15.19
C LYS A 4 -1.11 -5.38 13.79
N LEU A 5 -2.10 -4.62 13.33
CA LEU A 5 -2.68 -4.78 12.01
C LEU A 5 -1.65 -4.42 10.92
N LYS A 6 -1.61 -5.20 9.85
CA LYS A 6 -0.78 -4.92 8.66
C LYS A 6 -1.56 -4.24 7.55
N GLN A 7 -2.87 -4.36 7.59
CA GLN A 7 -3.82 -3.79 6.64
C GLN A 7 -5.21 -3.74 7.26
N PHE A 8 -6.09 -2.94 6.70
CA PHE A 8 -7.53 -2.97 6.99
C PHE A 8 -8.34 -2.83 5.71
N THR A 9 -9.63 -3.16 5.79
CA THR A 9 -10.54 -3.06 4.65
C THR A 9 -11.00 -1.63 4.46
N PHE A 10 -10.60 -1.01 3.34
CA PHE A 10 -11.04 0.33 2.94
C PHE A 10 -12.20 0.23 1.97
N TYR A 11 -13.36 0.75 2.35
CA TYR A 11 -14.59 0.63 1.57
C TYR A 11 -14.79 1.79 0.60
N GLU A 12 -15.50 1.53 -0.49
CA GLU A 12 -15.96 2.56 -1.44
C GLU A 12 -16.78 3.67 -0.77
N LEU A 13 -17.45 3.37 0.36
CA LEU A 13 -18.12 4.38 1.18
C LEU A 13 -17.19 5.52 1.55
N PHE A 14 -15.99 5.22 2.04
CA PHE A 14 -15.02 6.24 2.41
C PHE A 14 -14.59 7.10 1.22
N TRP A 15 -14.43 6.47 0.04
CA TRP A 15 -14.18 7.21 -1.19
C TRP A 15 -15.30 8.19 -1.52
N LYS A 16 -16.55 7.75 -1.44
CA LYS A 16 -17.72 8.61 -1.70
C LYS A 16 -17.79 9.80 -0.75
N LEU A 17 -17.35 9.63 0.50
CA LEU A 17 -17.29 10.71 1.48
C LEU A 17 -16.19 11.73 1.16
N ILE A 18 -14.99 11.28 0.78
CA ILE A 18 -13.82 12.16 0.65
C ILE A 18 -13.58 12.69 -0.77
N LYS A 19 -14.16 12.11 -1.83
CA LYS A 19 -13.81 12.48 -3.20
C LYS A 19 -14.07 13.95 -3.54
N ASN A 20 -15.11 14.54 -2.95
CA ASN A 20 -15.50 15.94 -3.15
C ASN A 20 -15.01 16.88 -2.03
N ALA A 21 -14.41 16.35 -0.96
CA ALA A 21 -13.77 17.14 0.08
C ALA A 21 -12.48 17.78 -0.46
N SER A 22 -11.98 18.82 0.21
CA SER A 22 -10.65 19.35 -0.09
C SER A 22 -9.58 18.30 0.15
N ASP A 23 -8.37 18.47 -0.42
CA ASP A 23 -7.28 17.54 -0.18
C ASP A 23 -6.88 17.56 1.30
N LYS A 24 -6.94 18.71 1.96
CA LYS A 24 -6.67 18.81 3.38
C LYS A 24 -7.64 17.98 4.22
N GLN A 25 -8.95 18.13 4.00
CA GLN A 25 -9.99 17.37 4.72
C GLN A 25 -9.87 15.86 4.46
N ALA A 26 -9.67 15.46 3.19
CA ALA A 26 -9.45 14.06 2.83
C ALA A 26 -8.18 13.48 3.49
N GLY A 27 -7.11 14.27 3.57
CA GLY A 27 -5.85 13.88 4.20
C GLY A 27 -5.99 13.71 5.72
N ARG A 28 -6.66 14.64 6.38
CA ARG A 28 -6.92 14.55 7.82
C ARG A 28 -7.78 13.34 8.17
N PHE A 29 -8.86 13.12 7.43
CA PHE A 29 -9.67 11.92 7.60
C PHE A 29 -8.82 10.63 7.42
N ALA A 30 -8.04 10.54 6.33
CA ALA A 30 -7.24 9.35 6.05
C ALA A 30 -6.16 9.10 7.11
N LEU A 31 -5.52 10.15 7.62
CA LEU A 31 -4.56 10.06 8.72
C LEU A 31 -5.23 9.63 10.02
N SER A 32 -6.36 10.24 10.38
CA SER A 32 -7.11 9.91 11.59
C SER A 32 -7.62 8.48 11.55
N ALA A 33 -8.25 8.05 10.45
CA ALA A 33 -8.70 6.68 10.25
C ALA A 33 -7.53 5.68 10.31
N SER A 34 -6.38 6.02 9.75
CA SER A 34 -5.20 5.14 9.79
C SER A 34 -4.60 5.06 11.19
N ARG A 35 -4.55 6.17 11.94
CA ARG A 35 -4.14 6.16 13.36
C ARG A 35 -5.05 5.30 14.20
N PHE A 36 -6.36 5.45 14.02
CA PHE A 36 -7.34 4.62 14.70
C PHE A 36 -7.14 3.13 14.40
N MET A 37 -6.90 2.76 13.14
CA MET A 37 -6.77 1.35 12.73
C MET A 37 -5.43 0.72 13.11
N PHE A 38 -4.32 1.46 13.01
CA PHE A 38 -2.97 0.90 13.15
C PHE A 38 -2.29 1.20 14.49
N ASP A 39 -2.60 2.35 15.10
CA ASP A 39 -1.92 2.83 16.30
C ASP A 39 -2.85 2.92 17.52
N ASP A 40 -4.12 2.47 17.42
CA ASP A 40 -5.14 2.50 18.48
C ASP A 40 -5.43 3.89 19.07
N VAL A 41 -5.27 4.93 18.26
CA VAL A 41 -5.56 6.33 18.62
C VAL A 41 -6.99 6.65 18.20
N GLU A 42 -7.79 7.26 19.08
CA GLU A 42 -9.14 7.72 18.76
C GLU A 42 -9.12 8.78 17.65
N PHE A 43 -10.28 8.98 17.01
CA PHE A 43 -10.41 9.97 15.94
C PHE A 43 -10.08 11.37 16.45
N ASP A 44 -9.40 12.15 15.59
CA ASP A 44 -9.18 13.56 15.86
C ASP A 44 -10.51 14.32 15.83
N GLU A 45 -10.63 15.38 16.64
CA GLU A 45 -11.78 16.28 16.57
C GLU A 45 -11.88 16.95 15.19
N PRO A 46 -13.08 16.96 14.57
CA PRO A 46 -13.28 17.64 13.29
C PRO A 46 -13.05 19.14 13.41
N GLN A 47 -12.46 19.74 12.38
CA GLN A 47 -12.19 21.19 12.34
C GLN A 47 -13.28 21.97 11.61
N ASP A 48 -14.12 21.30 10.86
CA ASP A 48 -15.24 21.90 10.12
C ASP A 48 -16.38 20.90 9.93
N ASP A 49 -17.54 21.40 9.46
CA ASP A 49 -18.75 20.61 9.28
C ASP A 49 -18.57 19.46 8.27
N MET A 50 -17.69 19.63 7.27
CA MET A 50 -17.41 18.58 6.29
C MET A 50 -16.61 17.44 6.93
N GLU A 51 -15.61 17.75 7.74
CA GLU A 51 -14.86 16.74 8.49
C GLU A 51 -15.77 16.01 9.49
N ALA A 52 -16.63 16.73 10.21
CA ALA A 52 -17.62 16.15 11.10
C ALA A 52 -18.53 15.17 10.33
N PHE A 53 -19.07 15.58 9.20
CA PHE A 53 -19.90 14.74 8.34
C PHE A 53 -19.18 13.47 7.88
N ILE A 54 -17.90 13.59 7.47
CA ILE A 54 -17.09 12.45 7.03
C ILE A 54 -16.88 11.46 8.19
N ILE A 55 -16.49 11.95 9.37
CA ILE A 55 -16.21 11.14 10.55
C ILE A 55 -17.49 10.43 11.02
N ASP A 56 -18.57 11.15 11.18
CA ASP A 56 -19.87 10.61 11.65
C ASP A 56 -20.35 9.44 10.77
N ASN A 57 -20.12 9.52 9.45
CA ASN A 57 -20.53 8.47 8.52
C ASN A 57 -19.52 7.32 8.37
N ALA A 58 -18.28 7.50 8.78
CA ALA A 58 -17.21 6.52 8.61
C ALA A 58 -16.85 5.76 9.88
N GLU A 59 -16.98 6.39 11.05
CA GLU A 59 -16.45 5.89 12.33
C GLU A 59 -17.04 4.52 12.71
N ASP A 60 -18.35 4.37 12.70
CA ASP A 60 -19.02 3.11 13.02
C ASP A 60 -18.55 1.95 12.14
N VAL A 61 -18.32 2.22 10.85
CA VAL A 61 -17.84 1.22 9.89
C VAL A 61 -16.39 0.85 10.20
N LEU A 62 -15.56 1.82 10.55
CA LEU A 62 -14.16 1.60 10.92
C LEU A 62 -14.03 0.84 12.24
N ARG A 63 -14.84 1.18 13.25
CA ARG A 63 -14.87 0.46 14.55
C ARG A 63 -15.24 -1.01 14.35
N LYS A 64 -16.32 -1.29 13.62
CA LYS A 64 -16.75 -2.67 13.29
C LYS A 64 -15.72 -3.42 12.43
N THR A 65 -15.03 -2.71 11.55
CA THR A 65 -13.97 -3.29 10.73
C THR A 65 -12.77 -3.67 11.59
N LYS A 66 -12.33 -2.80 12.50
CA LYS A 66 -11.22 -3.04 13.42
C LYS A 66 -11.48 -4.25 14.31
N GLU A 67 -12.66 -4.34 14.92
CA GLU A 67 -13.06 -5.49 15.75
C GLU A 67 -12.94 -6.82 14.98
N LYS A 68 -13.39 -6.84 13.71
CA LYS A 68 -13.33 -8.05 12.87
C LYS A 68 -11.89 -8.41 12.47
N GLU A 69 -11.08 -7.42 12.11
CA GLU A 69 -9.67 -7.63 11.73
C GLU A 69 -8.86 -8.15 12.93
N ILE A 70 -9.07 -7.60 14.13
CA ILE A 70 -8.43 -8.07 15.36
C ILE A 70 -8.87 -9.51 15.67
N ALA A 71 -10.16 -9.82 15.51
CA ALA A 71 -10.69 -11.17 15.70
C ALA A 71 -10.25 -12.17 14.62
N GLY A 72 -9.45 -11.75 13.64
CA GLY A 72 -9.00 -12.58 12.51
C GLY A 72 -10.13 -13.00 11.58
N LYS A 73 -11.26 -12.31 11.61
CA LYS A 73 -12.42 -12.54 10.74
C LYS A 73 -12.31 -11.60 9.56
N THR A 74 -12.38 -12.14 8.34
CA THR A 74 -12.47 -11.29 7.14
C THR A 74 -13.73 -10.44 7.22
N PRO A 75 -13.64 -9.09 7.17
CA PRO A 75 -14.82 -8.26 7.13
C PRO A 75 -15.65 -8.66 5.91
N LYS A 76 -16.91 -9.05 6.13
CA LYS A 76 -17.84 -9.18 5.00
C LYS A 76 -18.05 -7.77 4.45
N ALA A 77 -18.06 -7.62 3.13
CA ALA A 77 -18.48 -6.38 2.52
C ALA A 77 -19.78 -5.90 3.19
N TYR A 78 -19.84 -4.63 3.53
CA TYR A 78 -20.98 -4.04 4.25
C TYR A 78 -22.28 -4.24 3.49
N ASN A 79 -22.15 -4.33 2.17
CA ASN A 79 -23.15 -4.76 1.22
C ASN A 79 -22.43 -5.62 0.16
N LYS A 80 -23.07 -6.65 -0.39
CA LYS A 80 -22.50 -7.48 -1.48
C LYS A 80 -22.09 -6.66 -2.71
N GLU A 81 -22.66 -5.48 -2.89
CA GLU A 81 -22.40 -4.55 -3.97
C GLU A 81 -21.24 -3.58 -3.66
N MET A 82 -20.89 -3.38 -2.38
CA MET A 82 -19.87 -2.42 -1.98
C MET A 82 -18.47 -2.92 -2.29
N GLN A 83 -17.77 -2.14 -3.08
CA GLN A 83 -16.37 -2.41 -3.40
C GLN A 83 -15.47 -2.06 -2.19
N HIS A 84 -14.35 -2.75 -2.10
CA HIS A 84 -13.33 -2.48 -1.09
C HIS A 84 -11.96 -2.93 -1.57
N PHE A 85 -10.92 -2.42 -0.95
CA PHE A 85 -9.55 -2.91 -1.13
C PHE A 85 -8.80 -2.93 0.20
N ALA A 86 -7.68 -3.64 0.24
CA ALA A 86 -6.82 -3.67 1.42
C ALA A 86 -6.00 -2.38 1.50
N PHE A 87 -6.21 -1.60 2.55
CA PHE A 87 -5.40 -0.43 2.87
C PHE A 87 -4.25 -0.87 3.79
N TYR A 88 -3.03 -0.78 3.29
CA TYR A 88 -1.85 -1.30 3.96
C TYR A 88 -1.22 -0.29 4.93
N ASP A 89 -0.60 -0.79 6.00
CA ASP A 89 0.24 0.01 6.92
C ASP A 89 1.34 0.80 6.16
N SER A 90 1.85 0.26 5.05
CA SER A 90 2.81 0.99 4.21
C SER A 90 2.25 2.27 3.60
N TYR A 91 0.93 2.34 3.29
CA TYR A 91 0.31 3.58 2.82
C TYR A 91 0.21 4.61 3.94
N TYR A 92 -0.13 4.17 5.15
CA TYR A 92 -0.15 5.03 6.33
C TYR A 92 1.25 5.58 6.64
N ARG A 93 2.29 4.73 6.57
CA ARG A 93 3.66 5.19 6.76
C ARG A 93 4.08 6.24 5.73
N ALA A 94 3.69 6.09 4.48
CA ALA A 94 3.90 7.12 3.47
C ALA A 94 3.18 8.43 3.82
N MET A 95 1.92 8.36 4.26
CA MET A 95 1.17 9.56 4.67
C MET A 95 1.80 10.29 5.84
N LYS A 96 2.41 9.58 6.82
CA LYS A 96 3.13 10.23 7.93
C LYS A 96 4.33 11.07 7.49
N MET A 97 4.83 10.89 6.27
CA MET A 97 5.94 11.64 5.68
C MET A 97 5.48 12.83 4.83
N MET A 98 4.16 13.03 4.71
CA MET A 98 3.56 14.07 3.86
C MET A 98 2.83 15.12 4.70
N LYS A 99 2.57 16.28 4.09
CA LYS A 99 1.63 17.26 4.63
C LYS A 99 0.19 16.78 4.44
N GLU A 100 -0.75 17.34 5.21
CA GLU A 100 -2.17 16.96 5.16
C GLU A 100 -2.75 17.01 3.74
N GLU A 101 -2.45 18.06 2.98
CA GLU A 101 -2.91 18.21 1.59
C GLU A 101 -2.33 17.12 0.67
N ASP A 102 -1.06 16.79 0.83
CA ASP A 102 -0.41 15.73 0.07
C ASP A 102 -0.97 14.35 0.45
N CYS A 103 -1.27 14.13 1.73
CA CYS A 103 -1.98 12.92 2.19
C CYS A 103 -3.34 12.77 1.51
N GLY A 104 -4.09 13.87 1.38
CA GLY A 104 -5.38 13.88 0.71
C GLY A 104 -5.26 13.60 -0.78
N ALA A 105 -4.33 14.26 -1.47
CA ALA A 105 -4.05 13.97 -2.87
C ALA A 105 -3.64 12.50 -3.07
N TYR A 106 -2.83 11.96 -2.16
CA TYR A 106 -2.39 10.57 -2.17
C TYR A 106 -3.56 9.58 -1.99
N VAL A 107 -4.38 9.74 -0.93
CA VAL A 107 -5.50 8.84 -0.69
C VAL A 107 -6.55 8.92 -1.79
N LYS A 108 -6.81 10.12 -2.33
CA LYS A 108 -7.69 10.29 -3.49
C LYS A 108 -7.15 9.59 -4.73
N ALA A 109 -5.83 9.63 -4.96
CA ALA A 109 -5.21 8.91 -6.05
C ALA A 109 -5.35 7.38 -5.89
N LEU A 110 -5.12 6.84 -4.69
CA LEU A 110 -5.34 5.43 -4.38
C LEU A 110 -6.80 5.01 -4.63
N CYS A 111 -7.75 5.78 -4.10
CA CYS A 111 -9.18 5.50 -4.22
C CYS A 111 -9.70 5.65 -5.65
N GLY A 112 -9.34 6.71 -6.35
CA GLY A 112 -9.71 6.91 -7.77
C GLY A 112 -9.18 5.80 -8.65
N TYR A 113 -7.94 5.34 -8.42
CA TYR A 113 -7.38 4.20 -9.12
C TYR A 113 -8.15 2.91 -8.83
N MET A 114 -8.51 2.66 -7.55
CA MET A 114 -9.17 1.42 -7.15
C MET A 114 -10.66 1.36 -7.50
N PHE A 115 -11.40 2.44 -7.28
CA PHE A 115 -12.85 2.44 -7.39
C PHE A 115 -13.35 2.97 -8.74
N ASP A 116 -12.72 4.03 -9.25
CA ASP A 116 -13.15 4.65 -10.53
C ASP A 116 -12.33 4.11 -11.73
N GLY A 117 -11.28 3.34 -11.47
CA GLY A 117 -10.40 2.83 -12.52
C GLY A 117 -9.54 3.91 -13.18
N ALA A 118 -9.50 5.10 -12.60
CA ALA A 118 -8.83 6.25 -13.17
C ALA A 118 -7.33 6.26 -12.85
N GLU A 119 -6.48 6.35 -13.86
CA GLU A 119 -5.07 6.67 -13.63
C GLU A 119 -4.96 8.13 -13.16
N PRO A 120 -4.30 8.37 -12.01
CA PRO A 120 -4.17 9.72 -11.50
C PRO A 120 -3.31 10.57 -12.45
N LYS A 121 -3.78 11.79 -12.72
CA LYS A 121 -3.10 12.72 -13.63
C LYS A 121 -2.41 13.80 -12.82
N ARG A 122 -1.16 14.14 -13.20
CA ARG A 122 -0.43 15.32 -12.68
C ARG A 122 -0.18 15.30 -11.16
N LEU A 123 0.05 14.12 -10.58
CA LEU A 123 0.53 14.07 -9.20
C LEU A 123 1.90 14.75 -9.09
N LYS A 124 2.07 15.56 -8.04
CA LYS A 124 3.35 16.22 -7.74
C LYS A 124 4.13 15.39 -6.72
N PRO A 125 5.46 15.47 -6.69
CA PRO A 125 6.24 14.95 -5.58
C PRO A 125 5.82 15.59 -4.24
N PRO A 126 5.79 14.83 -3.13
CA PRO A 126 6.16 13.43 -2.99
C PRO A 126 5.05 12.42 -3.35
N VAL A 127 3.82 12.90 -3.60
CA VAL A 127 2.63 12.05 -3.84
C VAL A 127 2.83 11.11 -5.02
N SER A 128 3.40 11.61 -6.13
CA SER A 128 3.65 10.80 -7.33
C SER A 128 4.57 9.61 -7.04
N GLU A 129 5.60 9.82 -6.24
CA GLU A 129 6.58 8.78 -5.89
C GLU A 129 5.93 7.70 -5.02
N TYR A 130 5.23 8.09 -3.96
CA TYR A 130 4.53 7.14 -3.09
C TYR A 130 3.39 6.41 -3.81
N PHE A 131 2.73 7.07 -4.76
CA PHE A 131 1.70 6.41 -5.56
C PHE A 131 2.29 5.32 -6.47
N GLU A 132 3.42 5.55 -7.11
CA GLU A 132 4.08 4.53 -7.92
C GLU A 132 4.49 3.31 -7.08
N PHE A 133 4.95 3.48 -5.84
CA PHE A 133 5.20 2.36 -4.91
C PHE A 133 3.93 1.58 -4.55
N ALA A 134 2.79 2.28 -4.41
CA ALA A 134 1.52 1.63 -4.13
C ALA A 134 0.93 0.90 -5.35
N LYS A 135 1.22 1.36 -6.56
CA LYS A 135 0.56 1.00 -7.82
C LYS A 135 0.57 -0.50 -8.10
N LEU A 136 1.68 -1.18 -7.82
CA LEU A 136 1.75 -2.63 -8.02
C LEU A 136 0.75 -3.38 -7.14
N LYS A 137 0.69 -3.07 -5.84
CA LYS A 137 -0.27 -3.69 -4.92
C LYS A 137 -1.71 -3.39 -5.33
N LEU A 138 -1.97 -2.17 -5.81
CA LEU A 138 -3.28 -1.76 -6.31
C LEU A 138 -3.66 -2.53 -7.59
N LYS A 139 -2.74 -2.71 -8.54
CA LYS A 139 -2.96 -3.52 -9.74
C LYS A 139 -3.35 -4.95 -9.38
N LEU A 140 -2.60 -5.59 -8.48
CA LEU A 140 -2.89 -6.95 -8.01
C LEU A 140 -4.26 -7.03 -7.31
N SER A 141 -4.61 -6.03 -6.50
CA SER A 141 -5.92 -5.95 -5.86
C SER A 141 -7.05 -5.83 -6.89
N ARG A 142 -6.91 -4.98 -7.91
CA ARG A 142 -7.89 -4.85 -9.00
C ARG A 142 -8.05 -6.16 -9.78
N LEU A 143 -6.94 -6.81 -10.11
CA LEU A 143 -6.97 -8.10 -10.80
C LEU A 143 -7.74 -9.14 -9.97
N ARG A 144 -7.46 -9.26 -8.67
CA ARG A 144 -8.18 -10.18 -7.77
C ARG A 144 -9.68 -9.87 -7.71
N ILE A 145 -10.06 -8.60 -7.63
CA ILE A 145 -11.47 -8.17 -7.65
C ILE A 145 -12.13 -8.56 -8.97
N SER A 146 -11.48 -8.33 -10.11
CA SER A 146 -12.03 -8.67 -11.44
C SER A 146 -12.21 -10.18 -11.62
N ILE A 147 -11.25 -10.97 -11.18
CA ILE A 147 -11.32 -12.45 -11.21
C ILE A 147 -12.44 -12.94 -10.28
N GLY A 148 -12.53 -12.41 -9.05
CA GLY A 148 -13.56 -12.79 -8.08
C GLY A 148 -14.98 -12.47 -8.57
N ARG A 149 -15.18 -11.40 -9.32
CA ARG A 149 -16.48 -11.05 -9.93
C ARG A 149 -16.88 -11.97 -11.07
N LYS A 150 -15.90 -12.49 -11.84
CA LYS A 150 -16.14 -13.44 -12.94
C LYS A 150 -16.36 -14.88 -12.45
N GLY A 151 -15.95 -15.21 -11.22
CA GLY A 151 -15.79 -16.57 -10.71
C GLY A 151 -16.85 -17.08 -9.75
N GLY A 152 -18.12 -16.65 -9.86
CA GLY A 152 -19.23 -17.28 -9.12
C GLY A 152 -19.69 -18.63 -9.66
N LYS A 153 -19.39 -18.97 -10.88
CA LYS A 153 -19.60 -20.26 -11.57
C LYS A 153 -18.62 -20.29 -12.75
N THR A 154 -17.57 -20.96 -12.61
CA THR A 154 -16.86 -21.62 -13.70
C THR A 154 -15.39 -21.84 -13.33
N GLU A 155 -14.93 -23.05 -13.67
CA GLU A 155 -13.57 -23.42 -13.97
C GLU A 155 -12.49 -22.48 -13.40
N ARG A 156 -11.67 -23.00 -12.52
CA ARG A 156 -10.34 -22.43 -12.30
C ARG A 156 -9.78 -22.13 -13.68
N ILE A 157 -9.92 -20.90 -14.11
CA ILE A 157 -9.09 -20.39 -15.19
C ILE A 157 -7.70 -20.59 -14.63
N LYS A 158 -7.04 -21.65 -15.07
CA LYS A 158 -5.60 -21.68 -15.10
C LYS A 158 -5.28 -20.46 -15.97
N VAL A 159 -5.03 -19.31 -15.33
CA VAL A 159 -4.30 -18.23 -15.99
C VAL A 159 -3.06 -18.98 -16.47
N SER A 160 -2.95 -19.17 -17.77
CA SER A 160 -1.84 -19.91 -18.32
C SER A 160 -0.59 -19.18 -17.86
N ASP A 161 0.41 -19.94 -17.44
CA ASP A 161 1.70 -19.37 -17.05
C ASP A 161 2.22 -18.39 -18.12
N GLU A 162 1.76 -18.52 -19.36
CA GLU A 162 2.01 -17.61 -20.50
C GLU A 162 1.32 -16.23 -20.40
N GLU A 163 0.14 -16.10 -19.77
CA GLU A 163 -0.51 -14.79 -19.56
C GLU A 163 0.09 -14.09 -18.33
N ILE A 164 0.55 -14.85 -17.34
CA ILE A 164 1.37 -14.33 -16.25
C ILE A 164 2.72 -13.89 -16.82
N GLN A 165 3.35 -14.65 -17.70
CA GLN A 165 4.61 -14.27 -18.35
C GLN A 165 4.47 -13.06 -19.28
N LYS A 166 3.41 -12.92 -20.07
CA LYS A 166 3.19 -11.73 -20.94
C LYS A 166 2.85 -10.45 -20.19
N SER A 167 2.29 -10.53 -18.98
CA SER A 167 2.13 -9.37 -18.12
C SER A 167 3.37 -9.07 -17.26
N SER A 168 4.26 -10.03 -17.10
CA SER A 168 5.50 -9.91 -16.34
C SER A 168 6.68 -9.36 -17.16
N GLU A 169 6.60 -9.38 -18.49
CA GLU A 169 7.71 -8.92 -19.35
C GLU A 169 7.99 -7.41 -19.30
N LYS A 170 7.33 -6.61 -18.45
CA LYS A 170 7.62 -5.17 -18.32
C LYS A 170 7.76 -4.60 -16.91
N ASN A 171 7.57 -5.38 -15.83
CA ASN A 171 7.90 -4.90 -14.46
C ASN A 171 7.81 -6.06 -13.45
N ASP A 172 8.75 -7.00 -13.47
CA ASP A 172 8.95 -7.95 -12.38
C ASP A 172 9.57 -7.21 -11.19
N TYR A 173 8.73 -6.71 -10.28
CA TYR A 173 9.22 -6.27 -8.99
C TYR A 173 9.42 -7.48 -8.09
N CYS A 174 10.66 -7.70 -7.73
CA CYS A 174 11.10 -8.73 -6.83
C CYS A 174 10.37 -8.59 -5.48
N VAL A 175 9.65 -9.62 -5.07
CA VAL A 175 8.86 -9.63 -3.83
C VAL A 175 9.62 -10.39 -2.73
N THR A 176 10.52 -11.28 -3.08
CA THR A 176 11.29 -12.11 -2.17
C THR A 176 12.79 -11.89 -2.34
N PHE A 177 13.55 -12.27 -1.32
CA PHE A 177 15.02 -12.24 -1.39
C PHE A 177 15.57 -13.10 -2.53
N GLU A 178 14.99 -14.31 -2.72
CA GLU A 178 15.42 -15.23 -3.76
C GLU A 178 15.17 -14.67 -5.16
N GLU A 179 14.04 -14.01 -5.37
CA GLU A 179 13.71 -13.34 -6.64
C GLU A 179 14.64 -12.16 -6.88
N PHE A 180 14.90 -11.32 -5.87
CA PHE A 180 15.87 -10.23 -5.96
C PHE A 180 17.26 -10.72 -6.39
N MET A 181 17.77 -11.79 -5.77
CA MET A 181 19.08 -12.34 -6.12
C MET A 181 19.12 -12.95 -7.52
N LYS A 182 18.00 -13.40 -8.07
CA LYS A 182 17.90 -13.87 -9.47
C LYS A 182 17.92 -12.70 -10.47
N LEU A 183 17.26 -11.60 -10.15
CA LEU A 183 17.22 -10.40 -10.99
C LEU A 183 18.56 -9.65 -10.99
N HIS A 184 19.30 -9.72 -9.88
CA HIS A 184 20.60 -9.05 -9.72
C HIS A 184 21.76 -10.05 -9.52
N PRO A 185 22.11 -10.85 -10.53
CA PRO A 185 23.13 -11.90 -10.41
C PRO A 185 24.54 -11.34 -10.14
N ASN A 186 24.75 -10.05 -10.40
CA ASN A 186 26.00 -9.35 -10.10
C ASN A 186 26.17 -9.02 -8.61
N VAL A 187 25.06 -9.01 -7.84
CA VAL A 187 25.09 -8.74 -6.40
C VAL A 187 25.52 -10.01 -5.66
N LYS A 188 26.70 -9.98 -5.06
CA LYS A 188 27.20 -11.11 -4.28
C LYS A 188 26.56 -11.15 -2.91
N ASN A 189 26.07 -12.32 -2.51
CA ASN A 189 25.58 -12.55 -1.16
C ASN A 189 26.79 -12.74 -0.22
N ASP A 190 27.34 -11.66 0.28
CA ASP A 190 28.48 -11.58 1.17
C ASP A 190 28.08 -11.40 2.65
N LEU A 191 26.84 -11.74 3.00
CA LEU A 191 26.33 -11.68 4.37
C LEU A 191 26.84 -12.87 5.20
N TYR A 192 27.68 -12.58 6.18
CA TYR A 192 28.06 -13.54 7.21
C TYR A 192 26.89 -13.87 8.13
N SER A 193 26.92 -15.05 8.77
CA SER A 193 25.85 -15.53 9.66
C SER A 193 25.46 -14.54 10.76
N SER A 194 26.43 -13.77 11.29
CA SER A 194 26.21 -12.73 12.30
C SER A 194 25.44 -11.50 11.77
N ARG A 195 25.30 -11.35 10.46
CA ARG A 195 24.66 -10.19 9.81
C ARG A 195 23.34 -10.52 9.11
N LYS A 196 22.84 -11.74 9.26
CA LYS A 196 21.56 -12.18 8.67
C LYS A 196 20.37 -11.32 9.13
N HIS A 197 20.45 -10.70 10.31
CA HIS A 197 19.44 -9.74 10.80
C HIS A 197 19.26 -8.50 9.88
N LEU A 198 20.19 -8.25 8.97
CA LEU A 198 20.05 -7.19 7.96
C LEU A 198 18.99 -7.51 6.91
N LEU A 199 18.66 -8.80 6.71
CA LEU A 199 17.59 -9.25 5.80
C LEU A 199 16.19 -9.01 6.38
N ASP A 200 16.10 -8.78 7.69
CA ASP A 200 14.81 -8.61 8.35
C ASP A 200 14.20 -7.25 7.96
N ASN A 201 12.93 -7.29 7.56
CA ASN A 201 12.13 -6.12 7.18
C ASN A 201 12.66 -5.33 5.97
N VAL A 202 13.40 -5.97 5.05
CA VAL A 202 13.79 -5.36 3.78
C VAL A 202 12.60 -5.39 2.81
N ASP A 203 12.27 -4.25 2.22
CA ASP A 203 11.38 -4.18 1.07
C ASP A 203 12.21 -4.41 -0.21
N TRP A 204 12.22 -5.65 -0.66
CA TRP A 204 13.02 -6.09 -1.81
C TRP A 204 12.55 -5.45 -3.11
N GLY A 205 11.24 -5.16 -3.24
CA GLY A 205 10.70 -4.45 -4.40
C GLY A 205 11.18 -2.99 -4.46
N TYR A 206 11.27 -2.32 -3.30
CA TYR A 206 11.87 -0.98 -3.23
C TYR A 206 13.36 -1.01 -3.62
N LEU A 207 14.08 -2.02 -3.13
CA LEU A 207 15.51 -2.13 -3.38
C LEU A 207 15.79 -2.40 -4.87
N ASP A 208 14.99 -3.24 -5.52
CA ASP A 208 15.03 -3.54 -6.95
C ASP A 208 14.85 -2.27 -7.79
N VAL A 209 13.79 -1.50 -7.54
CA VAL A 209 13.54 -0.21 -8.22
C VAL A 209 14.67 0.79 -7.97
N SER A 210 15.24 0.77 -6.75
CA SER A 210 16.33 1.68 -6.39
C SER A 210 17.64 1.33 -7.12
N MET A 211 17.89 0.04 -7.38
CA MET A 211 19.02 -0.42 -8.19
C MET A 211 18.97 0.14 -9.61
N GLU A 212 17.76 0.27 -10.20
CA GLU A 212 17.61 0.82 -11.55
C GLU A 212 17.73 2.34 -11.60
N LYS A 213 17.21 3.05 -10.59
CA LYS A 213 16.99 4.50 -10.64
C LYS A 213 18.03 5.33 -9.89
N ASN A 214 18.81 4.73 -8.99
CA ASN A 214 19.76 5.45 -8.16
C ASN A 214 21.17 4.99 -8.43
N ASP A 215 22.00 5.90 -8.95
CA ASP A 215 23.40 5.61 -9.31
C ASP A 215 24.23 5.06 -8.13
N LYS A 216 23.86 5.39 -6.89
CA LYS A 216 24.48 4.86 -5.68
C LYS A 216 24.27 3.36 -5.50
N TYR A 217 23.14 2.83 -5.98
CA TYR A 217 22.79 1.39 -5.90
C TYR A 217 23.16 0.63 -7.18
N LYS A 218 23.08 1.28 -8.33
CA LYS A 218 23.22 0.67 -9.65
C LYS A 218 24.51 -0.11 -9.86
N ASN A 219 25.61 0.32 -9.20
CA ASN A 219 26.92 -0.30 -9.29
C ASN A 219 27.31 -1.09 -8.03
N CYS A 220 26.32 -1.39 -7.16
CA CYS A 220 26.59 -2.09 -5.91
C CYS A 220 26.68 -3.60 -6.15
N GLU A 221 27.87 -4.18 -6.01
CA GLU A 221 28.11 -5.63 -6.18
C GLU A 221 28.02 -6.42 -4.87
N SER A 222 27.89 -5.76 -3.73
CA SER A 222 27.84 -6.34 -2.39
C SER A 222 26.47 -6.17 -1.77
N LEU A 223 25.84 -7.28 -1.40
CA LEU A 223 24.56 -7.29 -0.69
C LEU A 223 24.67 -6.57 0.66
N TYR A 224 25.81 -6.73 1.34
CA TYR A 224 26.04 -6.05 2.61
C TYR A 224 26.05 -4.52 2.46
N GLN A 225 26.76 -4.00 1.46
CA GLN A 225 26.79 -2.56 1.18
C GLN A 225 25.40 -2.04 0.80
N LEU A 226 24.70 -2.78 -0.07
CA LEU A 226 23.37 -2.43 -0.51
C LEU A 226 22.38 -2.32 0.67
N LEU A 227 22.38 -3.29 1.57
CA LEU A 227 21.52 -3.28 2.76
C LEU A 227 21.92 -2.23 3.79
N THR A 228 23.19 -1.90 3.89
CA THR A 228 23.68 -0.81 4.75
C THR A 228 23.15 0.53 4.24
N HIS A 229 23.27 0.81 2.95
CA HIS A 229 22.72 2.02 2.34
C HIS A 229 21.18 2.08 2.45
N TYR A 230 20.50 0.98 2.24
CA TYR A 230 19.06 0.90 2.43
C TYR A 230 18.63 1.27 3.86
N LYS A 231 19.35 0.75 4.87
CA LYS A 231 19.04 1.07 6.29
C LYS A 231 19.45 2.49 6.69
N GLU A 232 20.44 3.07 6.08
CA GLU A 232 20.80 4.49 6.27
C GLU A 232 19.71 5.41 5.74
N ILE A 233 19.17 5.12 4.58
CA ILE A 233 18.06 5.89 4.01
C ILE A 233 16.81 5.76 4.88
N ILE A 234 16.44 4.55 5.31
CA ILE A 234 15.27 4.36 6.19
C ILE A 234 15.46 5.01 7.58
N LYS A 235 16.69 5.14 8.07
CA LYS A 235 16.97 5.83 9.34
C LYS A 235 16.99 7.35 9.21
N SER A 236 17.23 7.86 8.00
CA SER A 236 17.22 9.31 7.72
C SER A 236 15.82 9.86 7.48
N PHE A 237 14.82 8.98 7.47
CA PHE A 237 13.40 9.26 7.43
C PHE A 237 12.74 8.81 8.75
#